data_091f068ec626839c705d38a82ef9438c
#
_entry.id   091f068ec626839c705d38a82ef9438c
#
_cell.length_a   1.000
_cell.length_b   1.000
_cell.length_c   1.000
_cell.angle_alpha   90.00
_cell.angle_beta   90.00
_cell.angle_gamma   90.00
#
_symmetry.space_group_name_H-M   'P 1'
#
loop_
_entity.id
_entity.type
_entity.pdbx_description
1 polymer ?
#
loop_
_entity_poly.entity_id
_entity_poly.type
_entity_poly.pdbx_seq_one_letter_code
_entity_poly.pdbx_strand_id
1 'polypeptide(L)'
;MDNEHVREVDPAVADALAGERDRQEQTLAMIASENHVSEAVLEAQGSVLTNKYAEGYPGARYYAGCEYADEVEELAIERAKELWGADHVNVQPHSGTQANQAVYYATLDPGDKILSLELSHGGHLSHGHPANFTGQMYEVEQYEVDPETGYIDYEGLRETAEEFEPDIVVSGYSAYPRTVDWEEIQAAADAVDAYHLADIAHITGLVAAGVHPSPVGVADFVTGSTHKTIRAGRGGIVMCDAEHADDIDKAVFPGGQGGPLMHNVAGKAVGFKEALEPEFEDYARRVVDNAEVLAETLRGHGLSLVSGGTDNHLVLVDLRDSHPDLPGGDAEDALAAANVVLNGNTVPGETRSPFNPSGIRAGTAGLTTRGFDEAAIEEVGDLIYRVVDNVDSDDVIYEVGERVVELCEANPLYE
;
A
#
# COMPACT_ATOMS: atom_id res chain seq x y z
N MET A 1 -16.23 -8.31 17.40
CA MET A 1 -16.02 -9.77 17.57
C MET A 1 -15.81 -10.07 19.03
N ASP A 2 -16.50 -11.05 19.54
CA ASP A 2 -16.32 -11.49 20.92
C ASP A 2 -15.15 -12.50 20.98
N ASN A 3 -14.10 -12.15 21.68
CA ASN A 3 -12.88 -12.98 21.79
C ASN A 3 -12.98 -14.01 22.94
N GLU A 4 -14.21 -14.55 23.19
CA GLU A 4 -14.50 -15.40 24.35
C GLU A 4 -13.57 -16.63 24.42
N HIS A 5 -13.43 -17.39 23.33
CA HIS A 5 -12.55 -18.57 23.29
C HIS A 5 -11.06 -18.22 23.42
N VAL A 6 -10.63 -17.07 22.88
CA VAL A 6 -9.24 -16.61 23.09
C VAL A 6 -9.03 -16.29 24.58
N ARG A 7 -9.99 -15.62 25.23
CA ARG A 7 -9.92 -15.26 26.64
C ARG A 7 -9.91 -16.46 27.56
N GLU A 8 -10.61 -17.53 27.20
CA GLU A 8 -10.56 -18.80 27.95
C GLU A 8 -9.18 -19.47 27.91
N VAL A 9 -8.46 -19.35 26.80
CA VAL A 9 -7.15 -19.99 26.59
C VAL A 9 -6.00 -19.08 26.99
N ASP A 10 -6.05 -17.80 26.57
CA ASP A 10 -5.00 -16.81 26.81
C ASP A 10 -5.62 -15.41 27.05
N PRO A 11 -5.88 -15.06 28.30
CA PRO A 11 -6.42 -13.74 28.66
C PRO A 11 -5.53 -12.57 28.22
N ALA A 12 -4.20 -12.74 28.19
CA ALA A 12 -3.27 -11.68 27.81
C ALA A 12 -3.40 -11.32 26.32
N VAL A 13 -3.55 -12.33 25.45
CA VAL A 13 -3.82 -12.12 24.03
C VAL A 13 -5.21 -11.50 23.85
N ALA A 14 -6.22 -11.94 24.57
CA ALA A 14 -7.56 -11.38 24.51
C ALA A 14 -7.57 -9.90 24.91
N ASP A 15 -6.83 -9.52 25.96
CA ASP A 15 -6.69 -8.12 26.41
C ASP A 15 -5.97 -7.26 25.36
N ALA A 16 -4.92 -7.79 24.72
CA ALA A 16 -4.22 -7.11 23.63
C ALA A 16 -5.11 -6.88 22.40
N LEU A 17 -5.93 -7.86 22.02
CA LEU A 17 -6.90 -7.72 20.93
C LEU A 17 -7.98 -6.68 21.24
N ALA A 18 -8.46 -6.66 22.49
CA ALA A 18 -9.42 -5.65 22.94
C ALA A 18 -8.79 -4.24 22.91
N GLY A 19 -7.57 -4.10 23.44
CA GLY A 19 -6.84 -2.84 23.43
C GLY A 19 -6.56 -2.32 22.01
N GLU A 20 -6.21 -3.20 21.06
CA GLU A 20 -6.02 -2.80 19.66
C GLU A 20 -7.33 -2.37 19.01
N ARG A 21 -8.43 -3.04 19.30
CA ARG A 21 -9.75 -2.62 18.84
C ARG A 21 -10.11 -1.23 19.37
N ASP A 22 -9.97 -1.01 20.68
CA ASP A 22 -10.25 0.28 21.33
C ASP A 22 -9.36 1.38 20.72
N ARG A 23 -8.08 1.09 20.46
CA ARG A 23 -7.17 2.01 19.79
C ARG A 23 -7.65 2.38 18.38
N GLN A 24 -8.01 1.40 17.55
CA GLN A 24 -8.51 1.67 16.20
C GLN A 24 -9.82 2.46 16.21
N GLU A 25 -10.70 2.20 17.17
CA GLU A 25 -11.96 2.93 17.32
C GLU A 25 -11.76 4.40 17.75
N GLN A 26 -10.69 4.72 18.46
CA GLN A 26 -10.43 6.03 19.05
C GLN A 26 -9.38 6.86 18.31
N THR A 27 -8.77 6.34 17.25
CA THR A 27 -7.71 7.04 16.51
C THR A 27 -8.07 7.28 15.06
N LEU A 28 -7.55 8.35 14.49
CA LEU A 28 -7.54 8.59 13.04
C LEU A 28 -6.40 7.78 12.41
N ALA A 29 -6.74 6.64 11.79
CA ALA A 29 -5.76 5.80 11.10
C ALA A 29 -5.43 6.41 9.72
N MET A 30 -4.33 7.14 9.67
CA MET A 30 -3.85 7.85 8.48
C MET A 30 -2.51 7.33 7.95
N ILE A 31 -2.05 6.16 8.42
CA ILE A 31 -0.94 5.45 7.77
C ILE A 31 -1.40 5.07 6.36
N ALA A 32 -0.75 5.58 5.32
CA ALA A 32 -1.20 5.43 3.93
C ALA A 32 -1.28 3.96 3.45
N SER A 33 -0.60 3.04 4.13
CA SER A 33 -0.65 1.60 3.87
C SER A 33 -1.67 0.84 4.70
N GLU A 34 -2.45 1.51 5.57
CA GLU A 34 -3.49 0.91 6.40
C GLU A 34 -4.90 1.19 5.87
N ASN A 35 -5.80 0.27 6.17
CA ASN A 35 -7.22 0.40 5.91
C ASN A 35 -8.01 -0.53 6.83
N HIS A 36 -9.32 -0.34 6.89
CA HIS A 36 -10.23 -1.20 7.65
C HIS A 36 -10.96 -2.14 6.69
N VAL A 37 -10.87 -3.43 6.95
CA VAL A 37 -11.60 -4.45 6.17
C VAL A 37 -13.00 -4.64 6.74
N SER A 38 -13.91 -5.21 5.95
CA SER A 38 -15.25 -5.59 6.40
C SER A 38 -15.22 -6.74 7.42
N GLU A 39 -16.29 -6.88 8.20
CA GLU A 39 -16.48 -8.05 9.07
C GLU A 39 -16.45 -9.36 8.28
N ALA A 40 -16.97 -9.37 7.04
CA ALA A 40 -16.96 -10.55 6.17
C ALA A 40 -15.53 -10.98 5.81
N VAL A 41 -14.64 -10.04 5.55
CA VAL A 41 -13.20 -10.33 5.34
C VAL A 41 -12.56 -10.87 6.62
N LEU A 42 -12.88 -10.29 7.79
CA LEU A 42 -12.38 -10.77 9.08
C LEU A 42 -12.85 -12.20 9.38
N GLU A 43 -14.14 -12.52 9.14
CA GLU A 43 -14.69 -13.87 9.29
C GLU A 43 -14.02 -14.87 8.34
N ALA A 44 -13.79 -14.49 7.08
CA ALA A 44 -13.11 -15.34 6.11
C ALA A 44 -11.67 -15.67 6.55
N GLN A 45 -10.94 -14.68 7.06
CA GLN A 45 -9.58 -14.85 7.57
C GLN A 45 -9.52 -15.66 8.87
N GLY A 46 -10.54 -15.59 9.72
CA GLY A 46 -10.68 -16.42 10.93
C GLY A 46 -11.27 -17.82 10.69
N SER A 47 -11.43 -18.26 9.44
CA SER A 47 -12.11 -19.49 9.09
C SER A 47 -11.29 -20.77 9.29
N VAL A 48 -11.96 -21.92 9.19
CA VAL A 48 -11.32 -23.26 9.27
C VAL A 48 -10.33 -23.53 8.12
N LEU A 49 -10.28 -22.71 7.09
CA LEU A 49 -9.29 -22.79 6.02
C LEU A 49 -7.86 -22.57 6.54
N THR A 50 -7.68 -21.99 7.74
CA THR A 50 -6.38 -21.95 8.43
C THR A 50 -5.79 -23.33 8.69
N ASN A 51 -6.63 -24.40 8.77
CA ASN A 51 -6.20 -25.76 9.01
C ASN A 51 -5.75 -26.49 7.72
N LYS A 52 -6.01 -25.90 6.54
CA LYS A 52 -5.83 -26.60 5.26
C LYS A 52 -4.43 -26.38 4.69
N TYR A 53 -3.78 -27.49 4.32
CA TYR A 53 -2.53 -27.48 3.56
C TYR A 53 -2.83 -27.75 2.08
N ALA A 54 -2.56 -26.77 1.19
CA ALA A 54 -2.98 -26.80 -0.20
C ALA A 54 -1.86 -26.43 -1.19
N GLU A 55 -0.67 -27.06 -1.03
CA GLU A 55 0.44 -26.87 -1.98
C GLU A 55 0.05 -27.23 -3.41
N GLY A 56 0.52 -26.45 -4.37
CA GLY A 56 0.14 -26.50 -5.77
C GLY A 56 -0.98 -25.50 -6.08
N TYR A 57 -1.70 -25.75 -7.13
CA TYR A 57 -2.74 -24.86 -7.68
C TYR A 57 -4.07 -25.59 -7.83
N PRO A 58 -5.22 -24.90 -8.05
CA PRO A 58 -6.50 -25.53 -8.28
C PRO A 58 -6.44 -26.63 -9.34
N GLY A 59 -6.97 -27.81 -9.04
CA GLY A 59 -6.94 -28.99 -9.88
C GLY A 59 -5.57 -29.69 -9.95
N ALA A 60 -4.50 -29.13 -9.40
CA ALA A 60 -3.14 -29.65 -9.41
C ALA A 60 -2.45 -29.61 -8.04
N ARG A 61 -3.20 -30.00 -6.99
CA ARG A 61 -2.68 -30.00 -5.61
C ARG A 61 -1.84 -31.24 -5.34
N TYR A 62 -0.87 -31.08 -4.43
CA TYR A 62 -0.04 -32.21 -3.93
C TYR A 62 -0.81 -33.09 -2.93
N TYR A 63 -1.90 -32.59 -2.33
CA TYR A 63 -2.66 -33.27 -1.29
C TYR A 63 -4.14 -33.38 -1.68
N ALA A 64 -4.80 -34.43 -1.17
CA ALA A 64 -6.24 -34.62 -1.31
C ALA A 64 -7.03 -33.71 -0.33
N GLY A 65 -8.33 -33.61 -0.54
CA GLY A 65 -9.25 -32.82 0.30
C GLY A 65 -9.08 -31.33 0.10
N CYS A 66 -8.77 -30.89 -1.10
CA CYS A 66 -8.58 -29.49 -1.46
C CYS A 66 -9.78 -28.90 -2.23
N GLU A 67 -10.87 -29.62 -2.36
CA GLU A 67 -12.01 -29.27 -3.21
C GLU A 67 -12.53 -27.84 -2.88
N TYR A 68 -12.69 -27.51 -1.62
CA TYR A 68 -13.16 -26.18 -1.20
C TYR A 68 -12.03 -25.13 -1.18
N ALA A 69 -10.76 -25.55 -1.04
CA ALA A 69 -9.64 -24.66 -1.22
C ALA A 69 -9.50 -24.24 -2.68
N ASP A 70 -9.74 -25.19 -3.63
CA ASP A 70 -9.77 -24.91 -5.06
C ASP A 70 -10.88 -23.91 -5.41
N GLU A 71 -12.11 -24.16 -4.94
CA GLU A 71 -13.25 -23.26 -5.16
C GLU A 71 -12.95 -21.82 -4.68
N VAL A 72 -12.34 -21.67 -3.50
CA VAL A 72 -12.02 -20.35 -2.92
C VAL A 72 -10.91 -19.65 -3.70
N GLU A 73 -9.87 -20.39 -4.11
CA GLU A 73 -8.77 -19.81 -4.89
C GLU A 73 -9.21 -19.46 -6.31
N GLU A 74 -10.00 -20.30 -6.96
CA GLU A 74 -10.60 -20.01 -8.27
C GLU A 74 -11.47 -18.75 -8.22
N LEU A 75 -12.32 -18.60 -7.19
CA LEU A 75 -13.11 -17.38 -6.99
C LEU A 75 -12.24 -16.13 -6.80
N ALA A 76 -11.13 -16.24 -6.07
CA ALA A 76 -10.20 -15.11 -5.90
C ALA A 76 -9.54 -14.73 -7.23
N ILE A 77 -9.09 -15.72 -8.02
CA ILE A 77 -8.45 -15.52 -9.32
C ILE A 77 -9.45 -14.91 -10.32
N GLU A 78 -10.65 -15.47 -10.43
CA GLU A 78 -11.68 -14.98 -11.37
C GLU A 78 -12.07 -13.53 -11.07
N ARG A 79 -12.30 -13.20 -9.80
CA ARG A 79 -12.63 -11.84 -9.38
C ARG A 79 -11.49 -10.86 -9.60
N ALA A 80 -10.26 -11.29 -9.35
CA ALA A 80 -9.09 -10.48 -9.64
C ALA A 80 -8.94 -10.20 -11.14
N LYS A 81 -9.13 -11.20 -12.00
CA LYS A 81 -9.14 -11.02 -13.46
C LYS A 81 -10.23 -10.04 -13.91
N GLU A 82 -11.42 -10.11 -13.31
CA GLU A 82 -12.52 -9.19 -13.62
C GLU A 82 -12.20 -7.75 -13.18
N LEU A 83 -11.60 -7.56 -12.00
CA LEU A 83 -11.25 -6.25 -11.46
C LEU A 83 -10.18 -5.51 -12.25
N TRP A 84 -9.13 -6.22 -12.67
CA TRP A 84 -7.97 -5.57 -13.30
C TRP A 84 -7.81 -5.87 -14.79
N GLY A 85 -8.57 -6.82 -15.34
CA GLY A 85 -8.51 -7.17 -16.76
C GLY A 85 -7.25 -7.98 -17.15
N ALA A 86 -6.56 -8.61 -16.19
CA ALA A 86 -5.35 -9.37 -16.45
C ALA A 86 -5.65 -10.76 -17.01
N ASP A 87 -4.79 -11.26 -17.93
CA ASP A 87 -4.90 -12.59 -18.50
C ASP A 87 -4.62 -13.67 -17.45
N HIS A 88 -3.61 -13.47 -16.62
CA HIS A 88 -3.25 -14.35 -15.52
C HIS A 88 -3.11 -13.61 -14.21
N VAL A 89 -3.55 -14.24 -13.12
CA VAL A 89 -3.43 -13.73 -11.75
C VAL A 89 -3.02 -14.85 -10.81
N ASN A 90 -1.94 -14.63 -10.04
CA ASN A 90 -1.56 -15.47 -8.91
C ASN A 90 -1.93 -14.77 -7.59
N VAL A 91 -2.81 -15.40 -6.79
CA VAL A 91 -3.33 -14.85 -5.53
C VAL A 91 -2.63 -15.42 -4.29
N GLN A 92 -1.64 -16.30 -4.45
CA GLN A 92 -0.96 -16.96 -3.34
C GLN A 92 0.13 -16.13 -2.63
N PRO A 93 0.73 -15.06 -3.18
CA PRO A 93 1.74 -14.31 -2.46
C PRO A 93 1.25 -13.83 -1.08
N HIS A 94 2.09 -14.07 -0.04
CA HIS A 94 1.75 -13.73 1.35
C HIS A 94 1.83 -12.23 1.63
N SER A 95 2.54 -11.48 0.79
CA SER A 95 2.71 -10.02 0.88
C SER A 95 3.06 -9.41 -0.48
N GLY A 96 2.99 -8.07 -0.61
CA GLY A 96 3.48 -7.37 -1.80
C GLY A 96 4.97 -7.63 -2.07
N THR A 97 5.81 -7.65 -1.03
CA THR A 97 7.24 -8.00 -1.18
C THR A 97 7.43 -9.41 -1.78
N GLN A 98 6.61 -10.39 -1.41
CA GLN A 98 6.70 -11.74 -1.97
C GLN A 98 6.08 -11.82 -3.37
N ALA A 99 5.15 -10.95 -3.70
CA ALA A 99 4.67 -10.79 -5.08
C ALA A 99 5.80 -10.26 -5.98
N ASN A 100 6.52 -9.21 -5.55
CA ASN A 100 7.69 -8.71 -6.25
C ASN A 100 8.79 -9.77 -6.35
N GLN A 101 9.05 -10.51 -5.26
CA GLN A 101 10.02 -11.61 -5.25
C GLN A 101 9.70 -12.68 -6.30
N ALA A 102 8.42 -13.00 -6.50
CA ALA A 102 8.02 -13.98 -7.51
C ALA A 102 8.36 -13.49 -8.92
N VAL A 103 8.15 -12.19 -9.21
CA VAL A 103 8.54 -11.62 -10.51
C VAL A 103 10.06 -11.69 -10.70
N TYR A 104 10.85 -11.27 -9.71
CA TYR A 104 12.32 -11.35 -9.80
C TYR A 104 12.81 -12.78 -9.97
N TYR A 105 12.20 -13.76 -9.29
CA TYR A 105 12.60 -15.18 -9.46
C TYR A 105 12.17 -15.78 -10.80
N ALA A 106 11.13 -15.21 -11.43
CA ALA A 106 10.71 -15.64 -12.76
C ALA A 106 11.58 -15.05 -13.88
N THR A 107 12.19 -13.87 -13.65
CA THR A 107 12.81 -13.07 -14.71
C THR A 107 14.32 -12.86 -14.56
N LEU A 108 14.88 -12.99 -13.36
CA LEU A 108 16.27 -12.62 -13.07
C LEU A 108 17.09 -13.77 -12.50
N ASP A 109 18.36 -13.80 -12.89
CA ASP A 109 19.41 -14.58 -12.21
C ASP A 109 20.16 -13.70 -11.17
N PRO A 110 20.77 -14.29 -10.12
CA PRO A 110 21.59 -13.53 -9.18
C PRO A 110 22.71 -12.74 -9.85
N GLY A 111 22.74 -11.44 -9.64
CA GLY A 111 23.70 -10.52 -10.25
C GLY A 111 23.15 -9.73 -11.44
N ASP A 112 21.92 -10.03 -11.87
CA ASP A 112 21.21 -9.23 -12.87
C ASP A 112 20.85 -7.85 -12.30
N LYS A 113 20.42 -6.93 -13.15
CA LYS A 113 20.32 -5.50 -12.88
C LYS A 113 18.89 -5.03 -12.70
N ILE A 114 18.64 -4.29 -11.63
CA ILE A 114 17.35 -3.65 -11.32
C ILE A 114 17.53 -2.13 -11.40
N LEU A 115 16.67 -1.46 -12.16
CA LEU A 115 16.50 -0.01 -12.12
C LEU A 115 15.19 0.32 -11.40
N SER A 116 15.22 1.16 -10.35
CA SER A 116 14.04 1.50 -9.55
C SER A 116 14.08 2.92 -9.02
N LEU A 117 12.95 3.44 -8.48
CA LEU A 117 12.94 4.74 -7.81
C LEU A 117 13.68 4.67 -6.48
N GLU A 118 14.48 5.70 -6.19
CA GLU A 118 15.17 5.84 -4.91
C GLU A 118 14.17 5.82 -3.73
N LEU A 119 14.54 5.12 -2.65
CA LEU A 119 13.69 4.97 -1.46
C LEU A 119 13.31 6.32 -0.83
N SER A 120 14.26 7.25 -0.75
CA SER A 120 14.04 8.60 -0.18
C SER A 120 13.12 9.47 -1.04
N HIS A 121 12.93 9.11 -2.31
CA HIS A 121 12.04 9.76 -3.26
C HIS A 121 10.67 9.06 -3.38
N GLY A 122 10.39 8.08 -2.53
CA GLY A 122 9.11 7.39 -2.44
C GLY A 122 9.12 5.95 -2.93
N GLY A 123 10.28 5.38 -3.26
CA GLY A 123 10.44 3.97 -3.61
C GLY A 123 10.05 3.01 -2.48
N HIS A 124 10.24 1.71 -2.70
CA HIS A 124 9.95 0.67 -1.70
C HIS A 124 11.17 -0.19 -1.42
N LEU A 125 11.28 -0.74 -0.20
CA LEU A 125 12.42 -1.59 0.21
C LEU A 125 12.66 -2.76 -0.75
N SER A 126 11.60 -3.40 -1.26
CA SER A 126 11.71 -4.54 -2.19
C SER A 126 12.06 -4.16 -3.63
N HIS A 127 12.36 -2.89 -3.90
CA HIS A 127 12.78 -2.40 -5.20
C HIS A 127 14.32 -2.21 -5.31
N GLY A 128 15.11 -2.87 -4.45
CA GLY A 128 16.57 -2.84 -4.53
C GLY A 128 17.28 -2.28 -3.31
N HIS A 129 16.58 -1.96 -2.21
CA HIS A 129 17.23 -1.43 -1.02
C HIS A 129 18.26 -2.41 -0.44
N PRO A 130 19.47 -1.96 -0.03
CA PRO A 130 20.56 -2.84 0.43
C PRO A 130 20.23 -3.75 1.61
N ALA A 131 19.26 -3.37 2.45
CA ALA A 131 18.79 -4.20 3.57
C ALA A 131 17.78 -5.27 3.13
N ASN A 132 17.23 -5.19 1.92
CA ASN A 132 16.31 -6.15 1.34
C ASN A 132 17.08 -7.22 0.56
N PHE A 133 16.46 -8.40 0.33
CA PHE A 133 17.07 -9.45 -0.49
C PHE A 133 17.43 -8.96 -1.90
N THR A 134 16.67 -8.03 -2.46
CA THR A 134 16.90 -7.47 -3.80
C THR A 134 18.25 -6.77 -3.89
N GLY A 135 18.58 -5.87 -2.96
CA GLY A 135 19.87 -5.21 -2.92
C GLY A 135 21.06 -6.11 -2.48
N GLN A 136 20.77 -7.36 -2.08
CA GLN A 136 21.80 -8.37 -1.76
C GLN A 136 22.06 -9.34 -2.92
N MET A 137 21.08 -9.54 -3.81
CA MET A 137 21.13 -10.52 -4.89
C MET A 137 21.39 -9.90 -6.25
N TYR A 138 21.00 -8.64 -6.45
CA TYR A 138 21.00 -7.97 -7.74
C TYR A 138 21.86 -6.72 -7.71
N GLU A 139 22.34 -6.29 -8.88
CA GLU A 139 22.95 -4.98 -9.07
C GLU A 139 21.83 -3.94 -9.22
N VAL A 140 21.91 -2.84 -8.49
CA VAL A 140 20.78 -1.88 -8.40
C VAL A 140 21.27 -0.49 -8.75
N GLU A 141 20.58 0.16 -9.68
CA GLU A 141 20.67 1.60 -9.95
C GLU A 141 19.31 2.26 -9.72
N GLN A 142 19.31 3.56 -9.44
CA GLN A 142 18.10 4.27 -9.05
C GLN A 142 17.87 5.49 -9.94
N TYR A 143 16.61 5.67 -10.36
CA TYR A 143 16.15 6.95 -10.89
C TYR A 143 15.47 7.77 -9.79
N GLU A 144 15.26 9.05 -10.05
CA GLU A 144 14.81 10.00 -9.05
C GLU A 144 13.53 10.74 -9.49
N VAL A 145 12.90 11.45 -8.56
CA VAL A 145 11.97 12.53 -8.89
C VAL A 145 12.79 13.82 -9.02
N ASP A 146 12.31 14.74 -9.83
CA ASP A 146 12.83 16.09 -9.89
C ASP A 146 12.64 16.79 -8.52
N PRO A 147 13.69 17.20 -7.83
CA PRO A 147 13.60 17.73 -6.47
C PRO A 147 12.88 19.09 -6.39
N GLU A 148 12.76 19.83 -7.48
CA GLU A 148 12.07 21.11 -7.52
C GLU A 148 10.56 20.93 -7.68
N THR A 149 10.15 19.95 -8.48
CA THR A 149 8.74 19.70 -8.80
C THR A 149 8.12 18.55 -8.03
N GLY A 150 8.91 17.60 -7.56
CA GLY A 150 8.46 16.38 -6.90
C GLY A 150 7.80 15.37 -7.85
N TYR A 151 7.90 15.57 -9.17
CA TYR A 151 7.43 14.62 -10.18
C TYR A 151 8.55 13.69 -10.62
N ILE A 152 8.17 12.48 -11.09
CA ILE A 152 9.15 11.53 -11.67
C ILE A 152 9.83 12.19 -12.85
N ASP A 153 11.17 12.12 -12.86
CA ASP A 153 11.98 12.54 -13.99
C ASP A 153 12.07 11.42 -15.03
N TYR A 154 11.08 11.39 -15.95
CA TYR A 154 11.03 10.37 -17.01
C TYR A 154 12.17 10.50 -18.04
N GLU A 155 12.77 11.68 -18.21
CA GLU A 155 13.94 11.85 -19.07
C GLU A 155 15.18 11.24 -18.39
N GLY A 156 15.40 11.57 -17.11
CA GLY A 156 16.48 10.98 -16.32
C GLY A 156 16.34 9.47 -16.15
N LEU A 157 15.09 8.94 -16.03
CA LEU A 157 14.85 7.51 -16.02
C LEU A 157 15.31 6.85 -17.32
N ARG A 158 14.99 7.42 -18.48
CA ARG A 158 15.43 6.87 -19.79
C ARG A 158 16.95 6.94 -19.95
N GLU A 159 17.58 8.07 -19.59
CA GLU A 159 19.04 8.21 -19.65
C GLU A 159 19.72 7.17 -18.75
N THR A 160 19.21 6.98 -17.52
CA THR A 160 19.75 5.99 -16.58
C THR A 160 19.54 4.56 -17.11
N ALA A 161 18.39 4.26 -17.69
CA ALA A 161 18.13 2.94 -18.30
C ALA A 161 19.10 2.65 -19.46
N GLU A 162 19.34 3.62 -20.34
CA GLU A 162 20.29 3.48 -21.47
C GLU A 162 21.75 3.31 -21.00
N GLU A 163 22.15 3.98 -19.91
CA GLU A 163 23.51 3.89 -19.38
C GLU A 163 23.76 2.63 -18.55
N PHE A 164 22.76 2.23 -17.75
CA PHE A 164 22.86 1.09 -16.85
C PHE A 164 22.54 -0.25 -17.53
N GLU A 165 21.68 -0.24 -18.57
CA GLU A 165 21.16 -1.43 -19.25
C GLU A 165 20.59 -2.45 -18.24
N PRO A 166 19.48 -2.11 -17.51
CA PRO A 166 18.86 -3.03 -16.55
C PRO A 166 18.22 -4.23 -17.25
N ASP A 167 18.06 -5.34 -16.51
CA ASP A 167 17.25 -6.49 -16.92
C ASP A 167 15.78 -6.30 -16.56
N ILE A 168 15.51 -5.46 -15.55
CA ILE A 168 14.13 -5.06 -15.15
C ILE A 168 14.08 -3.61 -14.66
N VAL A 169 13.07 -2.87 -15.12
CA VAL A 169 12.70 -1.56 -14.61
C VAL A 169 11.52 -1.72 -13.66
N VAL A 170 11.65 -1.22 -12.43
CA VAL A 170 10.61 -1.30 -11.39
C VAL A 170 10.00 0.06 -11.17
N SER A 171 8.70 0.12 -11.31
CA SER A 171 7.88 1.30 -11.01
C SER A 171 6.87 1.02 -9.91
N GLY A 172 6.18 2.06 -9.43
CA GLY A 172 5.27 1.95 -8.29
C GLY A 172 5.96 2.38 -6.99
N TYR A 173 5.18 2.94 -6.07
CA TYR A 173 5.76 3.78 -5.04
C TYR A 173 4.99 3.70 -3.71
N SER A 174 5.73 3.92 -2.60
CA SER A 174 5.16 3.97 -1.25
C SER A 174 4.73 5.38 -0.84
N ALA A 175 5.35 6.41 -1.42
CA ALA A 175 5.16 7.80 -1.02
C ALA A 175 5.22 8.78 -2.21
N TYR A 176 4.64 8.40 -3.33
CA TYR A 176 4.49 9.27 -4.49
C TYR A 176 3.02 9.69 -4.65
N PRO A 177 2.70 10.99 -4.51
CA PRO A 177 1.31 11.45 -4.45
C PRO A 177 0.66 11.71 -5.82
N ARG A 178 1.36 11.45 -6.92
CA ARG A 178 0.88 11.80 -8.27
C ARG A 178 0.56 10.57 -9.12
N THR A 179 -0.17 10.81 -10.19
CA THR A 179 -0.42 9.82 -11.24
C THR A 179 0.87 9.42 -11.92
N VAL A 180 1.00 8.14 -12.26
CA VAL A 180 2.16 7.58 -12.96
C VAL A 180 1.83 7.42 -14.43
N ASP A 181 2.75 7.82 -15.28
CA ASP A 181 2.70 7.53 -16.72
C ASP A 181 3.41 6.20 -17.00
N TRP A 182 2.61 5.14 -17.05
CA TRP A 182 3.11 3.78 -17.25
C TRP A 182 3.73 3.56 -18.63
N GLU A 183 3.22 4.26 -19.66
CA GLU A 183 3.70 4.17 -21.04
C GLU A 183 5.13 4.73 -21.17
N GLU A 184 5.44 5.83 -20.47
CA GLU A 184 6.78 6.41 -20.44
C GLU A 184 7.81 5.46 -19.81
N ILE A 185 7.40 4.74 -18.75
CA ILE A 185 8.28 3.76 -18.08
C ILE A 185 8.45 2.51 -18.96
N GLN A 186 7.37 2.01 -19.55
CA GLN A 186 7.44 0.89 -20.49
C GLN A 186 8.35 1.21 -21.67
N ALA A 187 8.22 2.41 -22.26
CA ALA A 187 9.08 2.83 -23.36
C ALA A 187 10.56 2.90 -22.97
N ALA A 188 10.88 3.26 -21.73
CA ALA A 188 12.26 3.23 -21.23
C ALA A 188 12.77 1.78 -21.05
N ALA A 189 11.94 0.85 -20.59
CA ALA A 189 12.28 -0.57 -20.49
C ALA A 189 12.47 -1.21 -21.87
N ASP A 190 11.55 -0.96 -22.80
CA ASP A 190 11.61 -1.46 -24.20
C ASP A 190 12.88 -1.00 -24.93
N ALA A 191 13.35 0.22 -24.65
CA ALA A 191 14.54 0.78 -25.30
C ALA A 191 15.82 -0.01 -25.01
N VAL A 192 15.84 -0.76 -23.88
CA VAL A 192 17.00 -1.54 -23.43
C VAL A 192 16.71 -3.05 -23.34
N ASP A 193 15.57 -3.50 -23.89
CA ASP A 193 15.12 -4.90 -23.87
C ASP A 193 14.95 -5.45 -22.42
N ALA A 194 14.53 -4.58 -21.48
CA ALA A 194 14.27 -4.90 -20.08
C ALA A 194 12.79 -5.21 -19.84
N TYR A 195 12.49 -6.02 -18.83
CA TYR A 195 11.12 -6.16 -18.32
C TYR A 195 10.67 -4.90 -17.55
N HIS A 196 9.36 -4.66 -17.53
CA HIS A 196 8.76 -3.66 -16.68
C HIS A 196 7.88 -4.32 -15.60
N LEU A 197 8.23 -4.11 -14.32
CA LEU A 197 7.42 -4.47 -13.16
C LEU A 197 6.75 -3.21 -12.59
N ALA A 198 5.42 -3.16 -12.63
CA ALA A 198 4.62 -2.10 -11.99
C ALA A 198 4.06 -2.59 -10.64
N ASP A 199 4.62 -2.11 -9.53
CA ASP A 199 4.12 -2.36 -8.18
C ASP A 199 3.05 -1.34 -7.80
N ILE A 200 1.78 -1.71 -7.96
CA ILE A 200 0.63 -0.86 -7.61
C ILE A 200 0.14 -1.05 -6.17
N ALA A 201 0.96 -1.60 -5.27
CA ALA A 201 0.54 -1.97 -3.92
C ALA A 201 -0.22 -0.88 -3.18
N HIS A 202 0.17 0.37 -3.30
CA HIS A 202 -0.51 1.50 -2.65
C HIS A 202 -1.84 1.88 -3.31
N ILE A 203 -1.93 1.73 -4.61
CA ILE A 203 -3.07 2.19 -5.42
C ILE A 203 -3.89 1.02 -5.99
N THR A 204 -3.68 -0.22 -5.53
CA THR A 204 -4.35 -1.43 -6.05
C THR A 204 -5.86 -1.27 -6.15
N GLY A 205 -6.50 -0.67 -5.13
CA GLY A 205 -7.93 -0.41 -5.12
C GLY A 205 -8.36 0.73 -6.04
N LEU A 206 -7.53 1.77 -6.18
CA LEU A 206 -7.82 2.90 -7.08
C LEU A 206 -7.75 2.47 -8.56
N VAL A 207 -6.79 1.60 -8.89
CA VAL A 207 -6.68 1.00 -10.22
C VAL A 207 -7.87 0.07 -10.49
N ALA A 208 -8.26 -0.78 -9.53
CA ALA A 208 -9.42 -1.67 -9.66
C ALA A 208 -10.72 -0.90 -9.93
N ALA A 209 -10.89 0.27 -9.30
CA ALA A 209 -12.04 1.14 -9.47
C ALA A 209 -11.97 2.06 -10.71
N GLY A 210 -10.89 2.01 -11.49
CA GLY A 210 -10.68 2.90 -12.63
C GLY A 210 -10.47 4.38 -12.28
N VAL A 211 -10.15 4.67 -11.02
CA VAL A 211 -9.90 6.04 -10.51
C VAL A 211 -8.45 6.46 -10.75
N HIS A 212 -7.54 5.50 -10.87
CA HIS A 212 -6.14 5.71 -11.26
C HIS A 212 -5.85 4.91 -12.54
N PRO A 213 -5.01 5.39 -13.46
CA PRO A 213 -4.61 4.65 -14.65
C PRO A 213 -4.04 3.27 -14.31
N SER A 214 -4.40 2.27 -15.11
CA SER A 214 -3.95 0.89 -14.92
C SER A 214 -2.66 0.62 -15.70
N PRO A 215 -1.64 -0.04 -15.12
CA PRO A 215 -0.50 -0.56 -15.85
C PRO A 215 -0.78 -1.92 -16.50
N VAL A 216 -1.91 -2.58 -16.19
CA VAL A 216 -2.25 -3.89 -16.79
C VAL A 216 -2.48 -3.74 -18.29
N GLY A 217 -1.78 -4.54 -19.07
CA GLY A 217 -1.74 -4.43 -20.53
C GLY A 217 -0.73 -3.39 -21.05
N VAL A 218 0.04 -2.75 -20.16
CA VAL A 218 1.18 -1.88 -20.48
C VAL A 218 2.48 -2.52 -19.96
N ALA A 219 2.58 -2.75 -18.63
CA ALA A 219 3.72 -3.41 -18.00
C ALA A 219 3.66 -4.93 -18.19
N ASP A 220 4.83 -5.59 -18.29
CA ASP A 220 4.94 -7.05 -18.40
C ASP A 220 4.41 -7.76 -17.16
N PHE A 221 4.69 -7.17 -15.98
CA PHE A 221 4.25 -7.66 -14.68
C PHE A 221 3.64 -6.55 -13.86
N VAL A 222 2.53 -6.86 -13.19
CA VAL A 222 1.90 -5.95 -12.24
C VAL A 222 1.76 -6.67 -10.90
N THR A 223 2.26 -6.07 -9.82
CA THR A 223 2.09 -6.59 -8.47
C THR A 223 1.27 -5.65 -7.60
N GLY A 224 0.63 -6.20 -6.58
CA GLY A 224 -0.16 -5.38 -5.67
C GLY A 224 -0.24 -5.96 -4.26
N SER A 225 -0.63 -5.11 -3.32
CA SER A 225 -1.05 -5.49 -1.97
C SER A 225 -2.57 -5.55 -1.89
N THR A 226 -3.09 -6.53 -1.17
CA THR A 226 -4.55 -6.76 -1.13
C THR A 226 -5.24 -6.18 0.11
N HIS A 227 -4.51 -5.47 0.98
CA HIS A 227 -5.00 -4.96 2.26
C HIS A 227 -4.92 -3.43 2.43
N LYS A 228 -4.50 -2.68 1.39
CA LYS A 228 -4.41 -1.22 1.41
C LYS A 228 -5.70 -0.62 0.82
N THR A 229 -5.62 0.14 -0.26
CA THR A 229 -6.81 0.78 -0.87
C THR A 229 -7.89 -0.19 -1.32
N ILE A 230 -7.56 -1.45 -1.65
CA ILE A 230 -8.54 -2.47 -2.06
C ILE A 230 -9.32 -3.10 -0.88
N ARG A 231 -8.89 -2.94 0.38
CA ARG A 231 -9.58 -3.42 1.59
C ARG A 231 -9.90 -4.91 1.63
N ALA A 232 -9.09 -5.77 1.01
CA ALA A 232 -9.29 -7.21 1.01
C ALA A 232 -8.41 -7.93 2.05
N GLY A 233 -8.47 -9.25 2.08
CA GLY A 233 -7.63 -10.09 2.94
C GLY A 233 -6.14 -9.80 2.72
N ARG A 234 -5.37 -9.78 3.80
CA ARG A 234 -3.96 -9.39 3.79
C ARG A 234 -3.09 -10.32 2.96
N GLY A 235 -2.32 -9.77 2.02
CA GLY A 235 -1.41 -10.50 1.14
C GLY A 235 -0.97 -9.68 -0.06
N GLY A 236 -0.47 -10.36 -1.09
CA GLY A 236 -0.10 -9.80 -2.39
C GLY A 236 -0.78 -10.52 -3.55
N ILE A 237 -0.69 -9.95 -4.73
CA ILE A 237 -1.09 -10.54 -6.02
C ILE A 237 -0.01 -10.28 -7.06
N VAL A 238 0.08 -11.16 -8.06
CA VAL A 238 0.84 -10.93 -9.29
C VAL A 238 -0.11 -11.08 -10.46
N MET A 239 -0.03 -10.16 -11.40
CA MET A 239 -0.78 -10.13 -12.65
C MET A 239 0.19 -10.06 -13.81
N CYS A 240 -0.07 -10.78 -14.88
CA CYS A 240 0.74 -10.77 -16.08
C CYS A 240 -0.05 -11.28 -17.29
N ASP A 241 0.53 -11.18 -18.47
CA ASP A 241 0.02 -11.81 -19.68
C ASP A 241 0.15 -13.34 -19.62
N ALA A 242 -0.64 -14.04 -20.42
CA ALA A 242 -0.72 -15.51 -20.40
C ALA A 242 0.61 -16.20 -20.69
N GLU A 243 1.51 -15.58 -21.42
CA GLU A 243 2.83 -16.14 -21.75
C GLU A 243 3.76 -16.29 -20.55
N HIS A 244 3.61 -15.44 -19.51
CA HIS A 244 4.40 -15.46 -18.28
C HIS A 244 3.77 -16.29 -17.15
N ALA A 245 2.55 -16.79 -17.34
CA ALA A 245 1.75 -17.45 -16.30
C ALA A 245 2.48 -18.61 -15.62
N ASP A 246 3.05 -19.52 -16.42
CA ASP A 246 3.74 -20.72 -15.91
C ASP A 246 4.99 -20.38 -15.10
N ASP A 247 5.72 -19.34 -15.48
CA ASP A 247 6.97 -18.94 -14.81
C ASP A 247 6.65 -18.20 -13.50
N ILE A 248 5.64 -17.35 -13.48
CA ILE A 248 5.14 -16.72 -12.25
C ILE A 248 4.62 -17.78 -11.28
N ASP A 249 3.80 -18.73 -11.72
CA ASP A 249 3.27 -19.77 -10.85
C ASP A 249 4.40 -20.64 -10.26
N LYS A 250 5.40 -21.01 -11.04
CA LYS A 250 6.60 -21.73 -10.56
C LYS A 250 7.43 -20.90 -9.60
N ALA A 251 7.55 -19.60 -9.84
CA ALA A 251 8.30 -18.69 -8.98
C ALA A 251 7.61 -18.47 -7.62
N VAL A 252 6.26 -18.43 -7.59
CA VAL A 252 5.50 -18.41 -6.34
C VAL A 252 5.62 -19.76 -5.65
N PHE A 253 5.19 -20.84 -6.29
CA PHE A 253 5.26 -22.19 -5.74
C PHE A 253 5.81 -23.16 -6.80
N PRO A 254 6.89 -23.88 -6.50
CA PRO A 254 7.60 -24.00 -5.22
C PRO A 254 8.78 -23.00 -5.02
N GLY A 255 8.94 -22.02 -5.90
CA GLY A 255 10.13 -21.15 -5.94
C GLY A 255 10.34 -20.33 -4.65
N GLY A 256 9.34 -19.53 -4.26
CA GLY A 256 9.44 -18.59 -3.14
C GLY A 256 8.62 -18.99 -1.92
N GLN A 257 7.60 -19.83 -2.07
CA GLN A 257 6.66 -20.22 -1.01
C GLN A 257 6.39 -21.72 -0.99
N GLY A 258 5.85 -22.22 0.14
CA GLY A 258 5.24 -23.54 0.30
C GLY A 258 3.72 -23.45 0.23
N GLY A 259 3.02 -24.07 1.21
CA GLY A 259 1.54 -24.04 1.25
C GLY A 259 0.97 -22.63 1.36
N PRO A 260 0.01 -22.28 0.50
CA PRO A 260 -0.63 -20.97 0.56
C PRO A 260 -1.46 -20.80 1.84
N LEU A 261 -1.62 -19.55 2.28
CA LEU A 261 -2.45 -19.20 3.42
C LEU A 261 -3.93 -19.12 2.97
N MET A 262 -4.61 -20.29 2.91
CA MET A 262 -5.95 -20.39 2.33
C MET A 262 -7.00 -19.52 3.00
N HIS A 263 -6.88 -19.24 4.30
CA HIS A 263 -7.73 -18.30 5.01
C HIS A 263 -7.52 -16.85 4.53
N ASN A 264 -6.28 -16.48 4.17
CA ASN A 264 -6.02 -15.17 3.56
C ASN A 264 -6.52 -15.11 2.12
N VAL A 265 -6.39 -16.20 1.36
CA VAL A 265 -6.98 -16.29 0.00
C VAL A 265 -8.51 -16.14 0.07
N ALA A 266 -9.17 -16.73 1.08
CA ALA A 266 -10.59 -16.53 1.32
C ALA A 266 -10.92 -15.04 1.61
N GLY A 267 -10.14 -14.38 2.45
CA GLY A 267 -10.28 -12.94 2.70
C GLY A 267 -10.08 -12.09 1.43
N LYS A 268 -9.13 -12.48 0.56
CA LYS A 268 -8.96 -11.85 -0.77
C LYS A 268 -10.20 -12.06 -1.64
N ALA A 269 -10.70 -13.29 -1.72
CA ALA A 269 -11.90 -13.61 -2.51
C ALA A 269 -13.11 -12.78 -2.07
N VAL A 270 -13.33 -12.61 -0.75
CA VAL A 270 -14.42 -11.78 -0.22
C VAL A 270 -14.21 -10.31 -0.56
N GLY A 271 -13.05 -9.74 -0.26
CA GLY A 271 -12.78 -8.33 -0.53
C GLY A 271 -12.79 -7.99 -2.03
N PHE A 272 -12.35 -8.90 -2.90
CA PHE A 272 -12.48 -8.72 -4.35
C PHE A 272 -13.94 -8.74 -4.81
N LYS A 273 -14.80 -9.55 -4.15
CA LYS A 273 -16.23 -9.50 -4.42
C LYS A 273 -16.85 -8.16 -4.01
N GLU A 274 -16.45 -7.61 -2.86
CA GLU A 274 -16.87 -6.27 -2.43
C GLU A 274 -16.38 -5.20 -3.41
N ALA A 275 -15.18 -5.35 -3.95
CA ALA A 275 -14.60 -4.41 -4.90
C ALA A 275 -15.25 -4.43 -6.30
N LEU A 276 -15.98 -5.50 -6.64
CA LEU A 276 -16.78 -5.59 -7.87
C LEU A 276 -18.14 -4.91 -7.74
N GLU A 277 -18.57 -4.48 -6.55
CA GLU A 277 -19.83 -3.78 -6.36
C GLU A 277 -19.67 -2.27 -6.65
N PRO A 278 -20.72 -1.61 -7.16
CA PRO A 278 -20.64 -0.18 -7.55
C PRO A 278 -20.21 0.76 -6.42
N GLU A 279 -20.54 0.42 -5.18
CA GLU A 279 -20.20 1.19 -3.99
C GLU A 279 -18.69 1.29 -3.77
N PHE A 280 -17.91 0.37 -4.34
CA PHE A 280 -16.45 0.42 -4.25
C PHE A 280 -15.86 1.52 -5.14
N GLU A 281 -16.43 1.77 -6.32
CA GLU A 281 -16.03 2.90 -7.17
C GLU A 281 -16.30 4.22 -6.45
N ASP A 282 -17.47 4.37 -5.82
CA ASP A 282 -17.83 5.55 -5.03
C ASP A 282 -16.87 5.75 -3.84
N TYR A 283 -16.49 4.66 -3.17
CA TYR A 283 -15.47 4.70 -2.11
C TYR A 283 -14.11 5.17 -2.65
N ALA A 284 -13.64 4.59 -3.75
CA ALA A 284 -12.33 4.92 -4.32
C ALA A 284 -12.25 6.38 -4.78
N ARG A 285 -13.31 6.93 -5.36
CA ARG A 285 -13.42 8.35 -5.71
C ARG A 285 -13.32 9.23 -4.46
N ARG A 286 -14.13 8.93 -3.44
CA ARG A 286 -14.09 9.68 -2.17
C ARG A 286 -12.72 9.60 -1.48
N VAL A 287 -11.96 8.51 -1.65
CA VAL A 287 -10.59 8.43 -1.11
C VAL A 287 -9.70 9.50 -1.74
N VAL A 288 -9.80 9.71 -3.05
CA VAL A 288 -9.03 10.73 -3.77
C VAL A 288 -9.55 12.13 -3.46
N ASP A 289 -10.87 12.35 -3.49
CA ASP A 289 -11.48 13.64 -3.16
C ASP A 289 -11.10 14.08 -1.74
N ASN A 290 -11.17 13.17 -0.78
CA ASN A 290 -10.74 13.41 0.61
C ASN A 290 -9.24 13.72 0.73
N ALA A 291 -8.39 13.10 -0.09
CA ALA A 291 -6.97 13.42 -0.12
C ALA A 291 -6.70 14.82 -0.70
N GLU A 292 -7.45 15.22 -1.70
CA GLU A 292 -7.37 16.57 -2.26
C GLU A 292 -7.81 17.62 -1.24
N VAL A 293 -8.94 17.41 -0.54
CA VAL A 293 -9.42 18.29 0.54
C VAL A 293 -8.36 18.40 1.66
N LEU A 294 -7.78 17.28 2.10
CA LEU A 294 -6.70 17.30 3.08
C LEU A 294 -5.50 18.13 2.60
N ALA A 295 -5.10 17.92 1.34
CA ALA A 295 -3.98 18.64 0.74
C ALA A 295 -4.25 20.15 0.66
N GLU A 296 -5.45 20.56 0.24
CA GLU A 296 -5.86 21.97 0.17
C GLU A 296 -5.89 22.62 1.55
N THR A 297 -6.43 21.93 2.56
CA THR A 297 -6.50 22.40 3.95
C THR A 297 -5.10 22.64 4.52
N LEU A 298 -4.19 21.65 4.39
CA LEU A 298 -2.83 21.77 4.89
C LEU A 298 -2.05 22.90 4.17
N ARG A 299 -2.22 23.05 2.85
CA ARG A 299 -1.67 24.16 2.08
C ARG A 299 -2.26 25.51 2.52
N GLY A 300 -3.55 25.55 2.81
CA GLY A 300 -4.25 26.73 3.32
C GLY A 300 -3.63 27.26 4.61
N HIS A 301 -3.10 26.38 5.45
CA HIS A 301 -2.32 26.72 6.65
C HIS A 301 -0.85 27.04 6.38
N GLY A 302 -0.39 26.98 5.12
CA GLY A 302 0.99 27.33 4.74
C GLY A 302 1.98 26.17 4.83
N LEU A 303 1.53 24.92 4.95
CA LEU A 303 2.39 23.74 4.83
C LEU A 303 2.76 23.50 3.37
N SER A 304 4.02 23.15 3.11
CA SER A 304 4.49 22.76 1.79
C SER A 304 4.19 21.28 1.53
N LEU A 305 3.66 20.97 0.35
CA LEU A 305 3.40 19.60 -0.08
C LEU A 305 4.34 19.22 -1.21
N VAL A 306 4.91 18.01 -1.14
CA VAL A 306 5.68 17.44 -2.25
C VAL A 306 4.78 17.41 -3.49
N SER A 307 5.29 17.84 -4.63
CA SER A 307 4.57 18.06 -5.89
C SER A 307 3.34 19.00 -5.82
N GLY A 308 3.18 19.74 -4.72
CA GLY A 308 2.13 20.74 -4.54
C GLY A 308 0.72 20.20 -4.31
N GLY A 309 0.51 18.87 -4.14
CA GLY A 309 -0.81 18.26 -3.91
C GLY A 309 -0.82 16.76 -4.15
N THR A 310 -1.98 16.18 -4.47
CA THR A 310 -2.12 14.74 -4.68
C THR A 310 -3.13 14.41 -5.78
N ASP A 311 -2.96 13.25 -6.43
CA ASP A 311 -3.87 12.64 -7.38
C ASP A 311 -4.34 11.25 -6.90
N ASN A 312 -4.01 10.86 -5.66
CA ASN A 312 -4.33 9.54 -5.12
C ASN A 312 -4.74 9.61 -3.62
N HIS A 313 -4.49 8.56 -2.84
CA HIS A 313 -4.97 8.41 -1.46
C HIS A 313 -4.05 8.99 -0.38
N LEU A 314 -2.91 9.58 -0.74
CA LEU A 314 -1.93 10.07 0.23
C LEU A 314 -1.48 11.51 -0.05
N VAL A 315 -1.08 12.18 1.02
CA VAL A 315 -0.46 13.50 1.00
C VAL A 315 0.92 13.38 1.65
N LEU A 316 1.94 14.00 1.04
CA LEU A 316 3.30 14.07 1.57
C LEU A 316 3.64 15.52 1.88
N VAL A 317 3.75 15.84 3.16
CA VAL A 317 4.07 17.19 3.66
C VAL A 317 5.56 17.32 3.85
N ASP A 318 6.14 18.39 3.33
CA ASP A 318 7.52 18.81 3.57
C ASP A 318 7.55 19.92 4.65
N LEU A 319 8.10 19.63 5.81
CA LEU A 319 8.16 20.55 6.93
C LEU A 319 9.31 21.57 6.85
N ARG A 320 10.25 21.40 5.92
CA ARG A 320 11.49 22.21 5.86
C ARG A 320 11.26 23.71 5.69
N ASP A 321 10.22 24.08 4.94
CA ASP A 321 9.92 25.50 4.68
C ASP A 321 9.12 26.14 5.82
N SER A 322 8.09 25.44 6.32
CA SER A 322 7.18 25.98 7.32
C SER A 322 7.69 25.81 8.75
N HIS A 323 8.33 24.67 9.05
CA HIS A 323 8.80 24.28 10.38
C HIS A 323 10.24 23.73 10.29
N PRO A 324 11.25 24.56 9.92
CA PRO A 324 12.60 24.08 9.60
C PRO A 324 13.31 23.35 10.75
N ASP A 325 12.92 23.61 11.99
CA ASP A 325 13.49 23.00 13.18
C ASP A 325 12.74 21.73 13.62
N LEU A 326 11.57 21.43 13.01
CA LEU A 326 10.72 20.28 13.38
C LEU A 326 11.02 19.08 12.46
N PRO A 327 11.60 17.99 12.98
CA PRO A 327 11.68 16.73 12.26
C PRO A 327 10.30 16.05 12.12
N GLY A 328 10.11 15.28 11.05
CA GLY A 328 8.88 14.54 10.83
C GLY A 328 8.57 13.49 11.90
N GLY A 329 9.62 12.89 12.51
CA GLY A 329 9.42 11.95 13.61
C GLY A 329 8.89 12.62 14.88
N ASP A 330 9.34 13.84 15.19
CA ASP A 330 8.83 14.59 16.36
C ASP A 330 7.38 15.04 16.11
N ALA A 331 7.02 15.38 14.86
CA ALA A 331 5.65 15.67 14.46
C ALA A 331 4.76 14.41 14.54
N GLU A 332 5.27 13.24 14.09
CA GLU A 332 4.60 11.94 14.22
C GLU A 332 4.28 11.62 15.68
N ASP A 333 5.27 11.77 16.58
CA ASP A 333 5.10 11.49 18.01
C ASP A 333 4.03 12.40 18.65
N ALA A 334 4.04 13.71 18.34
CA ALA A 334 3.05 14.65 18.84
C ALA A 334 1.64 14.37 18.30
N LEU A 335 1.52 14.05 17.01
CA LEU A 335 0.25 13.67 16.37
C LEU A 335 -0.28 12.34 16.93
N ALA A 336 0.57 11.35 17.15
CA ALA A 336 0.19 10.09 17.77
C ALA A 336 -0.34 10.29 19.19
N ALA A 337 0.27 11.20 19.97
CA ALA A 337 -0.22 11.57 21.30
C ALA A 337 -1.59 12.27 21.27
N ALA A 338 -1.95 12.90 20.14
CA ALA A 338 -3.27 13.47 19.87
C ALA A 338 -4.24 12.51 19.16
N ASN A 339 -3.97 11.19 19.16
CA ASN A 339 -4.75 10.15 18.49
C ASN A 339 -4.81 10.28 16.95
N VAL A 340 -3.88 11.00 16.33
CA VAL A 340 -3.73 11.07 14.87
C VAL A 340 -2.54 10.21 14.46
N VAL A 341 -2.78 9.06 13.84
CA VAL A 341 -1.75 8.07 13.52
C VAL A 341 -1.37 8.16 12.04
N LEU A 342 -0.24 8.77 11.77
CA LEU A 342 0.42 8.89 10.47
C LEU A 342 1.90 8.52 10.61
N ASN A 343 2.76 8.76 9.61
CA ASN A 343 4.18 8.47 9.75
C ASN A 343 5.10 9.60 9.27
N GLY A 344 6.25 9.73 9.94
CA GLY A 344 7.39 10.47 9.40
C GLY A 344 7.87 9.87 8.08
N ASN A 345 8.20 10.71 7.11
CA ASN A 345 8.60 10.27 5.77
C ASN A 345 9.69 11.15 5.20
N THR A 346 10.65 10.53 4.50
CA THR A 346 11.62 11.27 3.71
C THR A 346 10.92 12.05 2.59
N VAL A 347 11.52 13.16 2.19
CA VAL A 347 11.05 14.01 1.09
C VAL A 347 12.15 14.15 0.06
N PRO A 348 11.86 14.45 -1.21
CA PRO A 348 12.87 14.66 -2.23
C PRO A 348 13.92 15.69 -1.79
N GLY A 349 15.21 15.39 -2.02
CA GLY A 349 16.31 16.20 -1.53
C GLY A 349 16.46 16.18 0.00
N GLU A 350 16.12 15.06 0.65
CA GLU A 350 16.23 14.86 2.09
C GLU A 350 17.65 15.14 2.62
N THR A 351 17.74 15.89 3.71
CA THR A 351 19.01 16.24 4.35
C THR A 351 19.17 15.69 5.76
N ARG A 352 18.08 15.14 6.33
CA ARG A 352 18.07 14.51 7.64
C ARG A 352 18.25 13.00 7.53
N SER A 353 18.42 12.34 8.67
CA SER A 353 18.46 10.88 8.73
C SER A 353 17.10 10.27 8.37
N PRO A 354 17.05 9.16 7.63
CA PRO A 354 15.80 8.43 7.37
C PRO A 354 15.04 7.97 8.64
N PHE A 355 15.73 7.91 9.78
CA PHE A 355 15.12 7.60 11.09
C PHE A 355 14.43 8.80 11.74
N ASN A 356 14.69 10.01 11.29
CA ASN A 356 14.03 11.23 11.72
C ASN A 356 13.96 12.20 10.53
N PRO A 357 13.09 11.91 9.54
CA PRO A 357 13.04 12.58 8.25
C PRO A 357 12.45 14.00 8.34
N SER A 358 12.38 14.69 7.21
CA SER A 358 11.91 16.08 7.14
C SER A 358 10.43 16.23 6.85
N GLY A 359 9.72 15.17 6.58
CA GLY A 359 8.31 15.21 6.22
C GLY A 359 7.43 14.27 7.03
N ILE A 360 6.12 14.38 6.80
CA ILE A 360 5.10 13.45 7.27
C ILE A 360 4.22 13.00 6.10
N ARG A 361 3.76 11.74 6.15
CA ARG A 361 2.87 11.17 5.15
C ARG A 361 1.54 10.81 5.79
N ALA A 362 0.44 11.29 5.21
CA ALA A 362 -0.92 11.01 5.64
C ALA A 362 -1.72 10.36 4.51
N GLY A 363 -2.51 9.34 4.80
CA GLY A 363 -3.42 8.68 3.88
C GLY A 363 -4.87 8.81 4.30
N THR A 364 -5.80 8.83 3.35
CA THR A 364 -7.23 9.03 3.58
C THR A 364 -8.07 7.77 3.47
N ALA A 365 -7.50 6.65 3.01
CA ALA A 365 -8.25 5.42 2.75
C ALA A 365 -8.97 4.87 4.00
N GLY A 366 -8.30 4.84 5.15
CA GLY A 366 -8.87 4.37 6.41
C GLY A 366 -10.03 5.25 6.90
N LEU A 367 -9.87 6.58 6.83
CA LEU A 367 -10.91 7.53 7.22
C LEU A 367 -12.13 7.46 6.30
N THR A 368 -11.89 7.36 4.98
CA THR A 368 -12.97 7.20 3.99
C THR A 368 -13.76 5.92 4.21
N THR A 369 -13.09 4.83 4.58
CA THR A 369 -13.76 3.56 4.97
C THR A 369 -14.65 3.74 6.18
N ARG A 370 -14.25 4.57 7.16
CA ARG A 370 -15.05 4.92 8.34
C ARG A 370 -16.24 5.84 8.03
N GLY A 371 -16.31 6.41 6.82
CA GLY A 371 -17.41 7.28 6.42
C GLY A 371 -17.12 8.77 6.58
N PHE A 372 -15.87 9.17 6.84
CA PHE A 372 -15.49 10.58 6.84
C PHE A 372 -15.77 11.21 5.48
N ASP A 373 -16.50 12.32 5.49
CA ASP A 373 -16.77 13.16 4.33
C ASP A 373 -15.76 14.32 4.24
N GLU A 374 -15.87 15.11 3.18
CA GLU A 374 -14.98 16.25 2.91
C GLU A 374 -14.90 17.23 4.08
N ALA A 375 -16.04 17.53 4.75
CA ALA A 375 -16.09 18.49 5.86
C ALA A 375 -15.35 17.92 7.10
N ALA A 376 -15.48 16.62 7.37
CA ALA A 376 -14.75 15.96 8.43
C ALA A 376 -13.24 15.88 8.12
N ILE A 377 -12.85 15.70 6.86
CA ILE A 377 -11.45 15.71 6.42
C ILE A 377 -10.85 17.12 6.50
N GLU A 378 -11.59 18.17 6.17
CA GLU A 378 -11.15 19.56 6.37
C GLU A 378 -10.83 19.79 7.86
N GLU A 379 -11.72 19.38 8.77
CA GLU A 379 -11.46 19.46 10.20
C GLU A 379 -10.24 18.64 10.64
N VAL A 380 -10.04 17.43 10.09
CA VAL A 380 -8.84 16.62 10.36
C VAL A 380 -7.57 17.36 9.92
N GLY A 381 -7.58 18.03 8.77
CA GLY A 381 -6.47 18.86 8.30
C GLY A 381 -6.15 20.02 9.27
N ASP A 382 -7.19 20.70 9.78
CA ASP A 382 -7.06 21.75 10.80
C ASP A 382 -6.44 21.22 12.09
N LEU A 383 -6.87 20.03 12.54
CA LEU A 383 -6.35 19.39 13.76
C LEU A 383 -4.89 18.96 13.58
N ILE A 384 -4.51 18.40 12.42
CA ILE A 384 -3.11 18.07 12.10
C ILE A 384 -2.24 19.33 12.17
N TYR A 385 -2.65 20.41 11.48
CA TYR A 385 -1.89 21.66 11.50
C TYR A 385 -1.76 22.20 12.92
N ARG A 386 -2.84 22.18 13.71
CA ARG A 386 -2.86 22.68 15.08
C ARG A 386 -1.84 21.96 15.98
N VAL A 387 -1.67 20.65 15.82
CA VAL A 387 -0.63 19.88 16.53
C VAL A 387 0.75 20.22 16.01
N VAL A 388 0.96 20.23 14.69
CA VAL A 388 2.26 20.52 14.07
C VAL A 388 2.79 21.90 14.46
N ASP A 389 1.91 22.90 14.54
CA ASP A 389 2.27 24.27 14.96
C ASP A 389 2.49 24.42 16.49
N ASN A 390 2.16 23.38 17.28
CA ASN A 390 2.21 23.40 18.75
C ASN A 390 2.73 22.09 19.35
N VAL A 391 3.74 21.45 18.75
CA VAL A 391 4.24 20.12 19.15
C VAL A 391 4.69 20.01 20.61
N ASP A 392 5.11 21.12 21.24
CA ASP A 392 5.55 21.18 22.62
C ASP A 392 4.40 21.51 23.62
N SER A 393 3.14 21.64 23.15
CA SER A 393 2.01 22.05 23.98
C SER A 393 1.14 20.87 24.38
N ASP A 394 1.35 20.33 25.58
CA ASP A 394 0.52 19.26 26.14
C ASP A 394 -0.99 19.61 26.13
N ASP A 395 -1.33 20.90 26.40
CA ASP A 395 -2.72 21.35 26.40
C ASP A 395 -3.37 21.24 25.00
N VAL A 396 -2.65 21.65 23.94
CA VAL A 396 -3.14 21.56 22.56
C VAL A 396 -3.26 20.11 22.12
N ILE A 397 -2.26 19.27 22.41
CA ILE A 397 -2.27 17.85 22.10
C ILE A 397 -3.46 17.16 22.77
N TYR A 398 -3.71 17.46 24.04
CA TYR A 398 -4.86 16.92 24.77
C TYR A 398 -6.21 17.37 24.18
N GLU A 399 -6.39 18.67 23.91
CA GLU A 399 -7.63 19.19 23.33
C GLU A 399 -7.91 18.60 21.93
N VAL A 400 -6.87 18.45 21.10
CA VAL A 400 -7.00 17.80 19.78
C VAL A 400 -7.36 16.32 19.96
N GLY A 401 -6.71 15.61 20.88
CA GLY A 401 -7.01 14.21 21.16
C GLY A 401 -8.44 13.96 21.59
N GLU A 402 -9.01 14.81 22.46
CA GLU A 402 -10.44 14.75 22.84
C GLU A 402 -11.34 14.95 21.60
N ARG A 403 -11.00 15.92 20.73
CA ARG A 403 -11.79 16.15 19.51
C ARG A 403 -11.69 15.01 18.51
N VAL A 404 -10.52 14.38 18.38
CA VAL A 404 -10.35 13.19 17.54
C VAL A 404 -11.24 12.05 18.02
N VAL A 405 -11.33 11.81 19.33
CA VAL A 405 -12.21 10.77 19.89
C VAL A 405 -13.67 11.06 19.53
N GLU A 406 -14.14 12.32 19.66
CA GLU A 406 -15.51 12.69 19.27
C GLU A 406 -15.79 12.43 17.77
N LEU A 407 -14.84 12.75 16.88
CA LEU A 407 -14.95 12.47 15.44
C LEU A 407 -15.02 10.97 15.17
N CYS A 408 -14.22 10.19 15.89
CA CYS A 408 -14.21 8.74 15.80
C CYS A 408 -15.51 8.10 16.28
N GLU A 409 -16.09 8.60 17.40
CA GLU A 409 -17.38 8.14 17.92
C GLU A 409 -18.54 8.46 16.97
N ALA A 410 -18.47 9.58 16.23
CA ALA A 410 -19.45 9.93 15.21
C ALA A 410 -19.35 9.04 13.94
N ASN A 411 -18.20 8.37 13.73
CA ASN A 411 -17.92 7.51 12.60
C ASN A 411 -17.34 6.16 13.08
N PRO A 412 -18.15 5.29 13.70
CA PRO A 412 -17.67 4.02 14.25
C PRO A 412 -17.20 3.07 13.16
N LEU A 413 -16.22 2.20 13.47
CA LEU A 413 -15.64 1.25 12.52
C LEU A 413 -16.54 0.05 12.24
N TYR A 414 -17.09 -0.54 13.29
CA TYR A 414 -17.92 -1.74 13.25
C TYR A 414 -19.17 -1.50 14.10
N GLU A 415 -20.36 -1.71 13.55
CA GLU A 415 -21.64 -1.56 14.25
C GLU A 415 -21.96 -2.74 15.18
#